data_88c5344831a4ca49671fac022a7b8260
#
_entry.id   88c5344831a4ca49671fac022a7b8260
#
_cell.length_a   1.000
_cell.length_b   1.000
_cell.length_c   1.000
_cell.angle_alpha   90.00
_cell.angle_beta   90.00
_cell.angle_gamma   90.00
#
_symmetry.space_group_name_H-M   'P 1'
#
loop_
_entity.id
_entity.type
_entity.pdbx_description
1 polymer ?
#
loop_
_entity_poly.entity_id
_entity_poly.type
_entity_poly.pdbx_seq_one_letter_code
_entity_poly.pdbx_strand_id
1 'polypeptide(L)'
;QLTEMAEKLGVIQKVVGGRRVTDDETLELAKMVFRGKINTEILAQFRRRGIKAVGLSGVDGGVLTAERRPPKSVLDRTTGVTDVVDLGHVGDVVKIDASLIEVMMNNGYLPVLSSLGADDHGQIFNINADTIAAEIAVALKAEKLILLSDVNGIYLDPADAASKISRLPIAEARKLIESGRATGGMIPKLESLI
;
A
#
# COMPACT_ATOMS: atom_id res chain seq x y z
N GLN A 1 -0.53 -6.96 -12.08
CA GLN A 1 0.07 -8.30 -11.86
C GLN A 1 -0.80 -9.21 -10.99
N LEU A 2 -1.33 -8.73 -9.81
CA LEU A 2 -2.24 -9.54 -8.99
C LEU A 2 -3.51 -9.91 -9.76
N THR A 3 -4.15 -8.94 -10.42
CA THR A 3 -5.34 -9.15 -11.25
C THR A 3 -5.07 -10.13 -12.38
N GLU A 4 -3.99 -9.96 -13.11
CA GLU A 4 -3.60 -10.88 -14.20
C GLU A 4 -3.36 -12.32 -13.71
N MET A 5 -2.79 -12.46 -12.50
CA MET A 5 -2.56 -13.78 -11.93
C MET A 5 -3.87 -14.41 -11.44
N ALA A 6 -4.77 -13.60 -10.85
CA ALA A 6 -6.10 -14.04 -10.46
C ALA A 6 -6.88 -14.58 -11.68
N GLU A 7 -6.89 -13.84 -12.77
CA GLU A 7 -7.53 -14.25 -14.04
C GLU A 7 -6.97 -15.58 -14.56
N LYS A 8 -5.63 -15.74 -14.56
CA LYS A 8 -4.98 -16.99 -14.99
C LYS A 8 -5.30 -18.19 -14.12
N LEU A 9 -5.56 -17.97 -12.83
CA LEU A 9 -5.87 -19.02 -11.86
C LEU A 9 -7.37 -19.20 -11.63
N GLY A 10 -8.21 -18.42 -12.30
CA GLY A 10 -9.66 -18.49 -12.16
C GLY A 10 -10.20 -17.92 -10.84
N VAL A 11 -9.40 -17.12 -10.13
CA VAL A 11 -9.80 -16.47 -8.87
C VAL A 11 -10.61 -15.21 -9.18
N ILE A 12 -11.88 -15.20 -8.75
CA ILE A 12 -12.79 -14.09 -8.97
C ILE A 12 -12.51 -13.00 -7.94
N GLN A 13 -12.07 -11.83 -8.42
CA GLN A 13 -11.79 -10.70 -7.54
C GLN A 13 -12.99 -9.78 -7.41
N LYS A 14 -13.38 -9.46 -6.18
CA LYS A 14 -14.40 -8.46 -5.88
C LYS A 14 -13.75 -7.10 -5.61
N VAL A 15 -14.29 -6.04 -6.21
CA VAL A 15 -13.88 -4.65 -5.96
C VAL A 15 -15.09 -3.86 -5.52
N VAL A 16 -15.02 -3.21 -4.37
CA VAL A 16 -16.11 -2.39 -3.82
C VAL A 16 -15.54 -1.01 -3.46
N GLY A 17 -16.17 0.05 -3.96
CA GLY A 17 -15.71 1.42 -3.73
C GLY A 17 -14.25 1.67 -4.17
N GLY A 18 -13.80 0.99 -5.25
CA GLY A 18 -12.43 1.09 -5.75
C GLY A 18 -11.38 0.33 -4.92
N ARG A 19 -11.80 -0.42 -3.89
CA ARG A 19 -10.92 -1.24 -3.04
C ARG A 19 -11.21 -2.72 -3.28
N ARG A 20 -10.14 -3.52 -3.36
CA ARG A 20 -10.26 -4.97 -3.51
C ARG A 20 -10.67 -5.60 -2.18
N VAL A 21 -11.69 -6.45 -2.23
CA VAL A 21 -12.01 -7.37 -1.14
C VAL A 21 -10.95 -8.48 -1.15
N THR A 22 -10.34 -8.76 -0.02
CA THR A 22 -9.32 -9.79 0.13
C THR A 22 -9.91 -10.96 0.92
N ASP A 23 -10.59 -11.86 0.24
CA ASP A 23 -11.02 -13.14 0.79
C ASP A 23 -9.84 -14.12 0.92
N ASP A 24 -10.08 -15.35 1.41
CA ASP A 24 -9.03 -16.34 1.64
C ASP A 24 -8.23 -16.64 0.37
N GLU A 25 -8.89 -16.85 -0.77
CA GLU A 25 -8.24 -17.15 -2.05
C GLU A 25 -7.42 -15.96 -2.55
N THR A 26 -7.95 -14.75 -2.42
CA THR A 26 -7.26 -13.52 -2.79
C THR A 26 -6.06 -13.26 -1.89
N LEU A 27 -6.14 -13.59 -0.59
CA LEU A 27 -5.01 -13.47 0.34
C LEU A 27 -3.89 -14.45 -0.04
N GLU A 28 -4.22 -15.73 -0.32
CA GLU A 28 -3.22 -16.70 -0.78
C GLU A 28 -2.53 -16.22 -2.05
N LEU A 29 -3.30 -15.73 -3.00
CA LEU A 29 -2.77 -15.16 -4.24
C LEU A 29 -1.89 -13.92 -3.96
N ALA A 30 -2.28 -13.04 -3.06
CA ALA A 30 -1.49 -11.88 -2.68
C ALA A 30 -0.14 -12.27 -2.08
N LYS A 31 -0.10 -13.28 -1.20
CA LYS A 31 1.15 -13.83 -0.66
C LYS A 31 2.06 -14.35 -1.77
N MET A 32 1.54 -15.17 -2.68
CA MET A 32 2.32 -15.71 -3.81
C MET A 32 2.84 -14.60 -4.73
N VAL A 33 1.99 -13.64 -5.08
CA VAL A 33 2.33 -12.59 -6.05
C VAL A 33 3.26 -11.54 -5.42
N PHE A 34 2.91 -10.99 -4.27
CA PHE A 34 3.67 -9.87 -3.70
C PHE A 34 4.99 -10.32 -3.13
N ARG A 35 4.98 -11.36 -2.28
CA ARG A 35 6.19 -11.85 -1.62
C ARG A 35 7.02 -12.78 -2.51
N GLY A 36 6.35 -13.61 -3.30
CA GLY A 36 7.01 -14.53 -4.22
C GLY A 36 7.46 -13.83 -5.51
N LYS A 37 6.52 -13.61 -6.43
CA LYS A 37 6.82 -13.16 -7.79
C LYS A 37 7.43 -11.76 -7.83
N ILE A 38 6.70 -10.73 -7.38
CA ILE A 38 7.10 -9.32 -7.53
C ILE A 38 8.39 -9.04 -6.76
N ASN A 39 8.44 -9.43 -5.49
CA ASN A 39 9.61 -9.19 -4.65
C ASN A 39 10.85 -9.86 -5.26
N THR A 40 10.74 -11.11 -5.68
CA THR A 40 11.86 -11.83 -6.32
C THR A 40 12.31 -11.18 -7.62
N GLU A 41 11.39 -10.72 -8.48
CA GLU A 41 11.73 -10.03 -9.72
C GLU A 41 12.46 -8.70 -9.46
N ILE A 42 12.01 -7.93 -8.44
CA ILE A 42 12.68 -6.70 -8.02
C ILE A 42 14.10 -6.99 -7.52
N LEU A 43 14.27 -8.01 -6.67
CA LEU A 43 15.58 -8.40 -6.15
C LEU A 43 16.54 -8.82 -7.27
N ALA A 44 16.05 -9.54 -8.28
CA ALA A 44 16.85 -9.91 -9.45
C ALA A 44 17.33 -8.66 -10.21
N GLN A 45 16.50 -7.63 -10.34
CA GLN A 45 16.89 -6.36 -10.97
C GLN A 45 17.93 -5.58 -10.14
N PHE A 46 17.82 -5.59 -8.81
CA PHE A 46 18.84 -5.00 -7.94
C PHE A 46 20.17 -5.76 -8.03
N ARG A 47 20.12 -7.09 -7.98
CA ARG A 47 21.32 -7.93 -8.16
C ARG A 47 22.05 -7.64 -9.47
N ARG A 48 21.31 -7.50 -10.58
CA ARG A 48 21.88 -7.14 -11.89
C ARG A 48 22.66 -5.82 -11.86
N ARG A 49 22.32 -4.92 -10.92
CA ARG A 49 22.97 -3.62 -10.73
C ARG A 49 24.03 -3.63 -9.62
N GLY A 50 24.38 -4.80 -9.10
CA GLY A 50 25.36 -4.93 -8.01
C GLY A 50 24.85 -4.50 -6.64
N ILE A 51 23.53 -4.28 -6.47
CA ILE A 51 22.93 -3.86 -5.21
C ILE A 51 22.57 -5.09 -4.39
N LYS A 52 23.06 -5.14 -3.15
CA LYS A 52 22.73 -6.18 -2.17
C LYS A 52 21.35 -5.91 -1.57
N ALA A 53 20.31 -6.42 -2.19
CA ALA A 53 18.94 -6.26 -1.70
C ALA A 53 18.42 -7.54 -1.04
N VAL A 54 17.58 -7.38 -0.01
CA VAL A 54 16.93 -8.48 0.71
C VAL A 54 15.43 -8.26 0.69
N GLY A 55 14.69 -9.29 0.26
CA GLY A 55 13.23 -9.26 0.22
C GLY A 55 12.63 -9.59 1.57
N LEU A 56 11.66 -8.80 1.98
CA LEU A 56 10.90 -8.91 3.20
C LEU A 56 9.41 -8.69 2.95
N SER A 57 8.61 -9.02 3.95
CA SER A 57 7.26 -8.52 4.17
C SER A 57 7.20 -7.92 5.57
N GLY A 58 6.11 -7.29 5.93
CA GLY A 58 5.92 -6.82 7.31
C GLY A 58 5.86 -7.95 8.34
N VAL A 59 5.64 -9.20 7.89
CA VAL A 59 5.62 -10.41 8.76
C VAL A 59 7.03 -10.80 9.21
N ASP A 60 8.04 -10.60 8.33
CA ASP A 60 9.41 -11.00 8.60
C ASP A 60 9.98 -10.21 9.79
N GLY A 61 10.40 -10.92 10.83
CA GLY A 61 10.96 -10.31 12.06
C GLY A 61 9.99 -9.41 12.82
N GLY A 62 8.69 -9.47 12.53
CA GLY A 62 7.69 -8.61 13.19
C GLY A 62 7.82 -7.13 12.81
N VAL A 63 8.35 -6.83 11.63
CA VAL A 63 8.53 -5.43 11.14
C VAL A 63 7.22 -4.64 11.18
N LEU A 64 6.08 -5.31 10.93
CA LEU A 64 4.78 -4.67 10.90
C LEU A 64 3.74 -5.52 11.63
N THR A 65 3.19 -4.97 12.70
CA THR A 65 1.98 -5.49 13.34
C THR A 65 0.77 -4.82 12.73
N ALA A 66 -0.21 -5.61 12.33
CA ALA A 66 -1.45 -5.14 11.71
C ALA A 66 -2.67 -5.65 12.48
N GLU A 67 -3.79 -5.00 12.29
CA GLU A 67 -5.10 -5.48 12.72
C GLU A 67 -6.07 -5.54 11.53
N ARG A 68 -7.09 -6.40 11.63
CA ARG A 68 -8.11 -6.47 10.60
C ARG A 68 -8.85 -5.16 10.51
N ARG A 69 -8.96 -4.62 9.30
CA ARG A 69 -9.77 -3.43 9.06
C ARG A 69 -11.24 -3.73 9.35
N PRO A 70 -11.90 -2.94 10.23
CA PRO A 70 -13.31 -3.13 10.50
C PRO A 70 -14.16 -2.82 9.26
N PRO A 71 -15.33 -3.46 9.12
CA PRO A 71 -16.28 -3.11 8.07
C PRO A 71 -16.62 -1.62 8.12
N LYS A 72 -16.68 -0.98 6.95
CA LYS A 72 -17.00 0.45 6.81
C LYS A 72 -18.22 0.65 5.93
N SER A 73 -19.03 1.65 6.29
CA SER A 73 -20.09 2.15 5.42
C SER A 73 -19.48 2.84 4.20
N VAL A 74 -19.81 2.34 3.01
CA VAL A 74 -19.36 2.88 1.73
C VAL A 74 -20.57 3.34 0.95
N LEU A 75 -20.59 4.62 0.57
CA LEU A 75 -21.59 5.15 -0.32
C LEU A 75 -21.26 4.74 -1.77
N ASP A 76 -22.11 3.95 -2.37
CA ASP A 76 -22.07 3.74 -3.82
C ASP A 76 -22.57 5.01 -4.52
N ARG A 77 -21.64 5.73 -5.12
CA ARG A 77 -21.95 7.00 -5.81
C ARG A 77 -22.81 6.83 -7.06
N THR A 78 -22.93 5.60 -7.57
CA THR A 78 -23.73 5.28 -8.76
C THR A 78 -25.19 5.05 -8.38
N THR A 79 -25.43 4.35 -7.28
CA THR A 79 -26.77 3.98 -6.82
C THR A 79 -27.30 4.88 -5.69
N GLY A 80 -26.42 5.64 -5.03
CA GLY A 80 -26.76 6.45 -3.83
C GLY A 80 -27.01 5.60 -2.58
N VAL A 81 -26.78 4.29 -2.63
CA VAL A 81 -27.00 3.37 -1.50
C VAL A 81 -25.73 3.30 -0.65
N THR A 82 -25.89 3.30 0.65
CA THR A 82 -24.79 3.09 1.60
C THR A 82 -24.83 1.65 2.09
N ASP A 83 -23.81 0.88 1.72
CA ASP A 83 -23.64 -0.50 2.16
C ASP A 83 -22.50 -0.62 3.18
N VAL A 84 -22.64 -1.55 4.12
CA VAL A 84 -21.55 -1.94 5.01
C VAL A 84 -20.67 -2.95 4.29
N VAL A 85 -19.44 -2.56 3.97
CA VAL A 85 -18.49 -3.38 3.23
C VAL A 85 -17.45 -3.95 4.18
N ASP A 86 -17.39 -5.27 4.27
CA ASP A 86 -16.28 -6.02 4.83
C ASP A 86 -15.26 -6.31 3.72
N LEU A 87 -14.02 -5.84 3.91
CA LEU A 87 -12.95 -6.04 2.93
C LEU A 87 -12.16 -7.35 3.17
N GLY A 88 -12.60 -8.19 4.10
CA GLY A 88 -11.96 -9.47 4.41
C GLY A 88 -10.60 -9.30 5.10
N HIS A 89 -9.56 -9.92 4.57
CA HIS A 89 -8.19 -9.87 5.10
C HIS A 89 -7.43 -8.60 4.69
N VAL A 90 -8.10 -7.46 4.67
CA VAL A 90 -7.43 -6.16 4.57
C VAL A 90 -7.07 -5.70 5.98
N GLY A 91 -5.83 -5.26 6.17
CA GLY A 91 -5.32 -4.78 7.45
C GLY A 91 -5.03 -3.29 7.47
N ASP A 92 -5.03 -2.77 8.70
CA ASP A 92 -4.51 -1.45 9.06
C ASP A 92 -3.22 -1.63 9.86
N VAL A 93 -2.26 -0.71 9.70
CA VAL A 93 -0.99 -0.74 10.43
C VAL A 93 -1.24 -0.31 11.88
N VAL A 94 -0.81 -1.13 12.83
CA VAL A 94 -0.87 -0.84 14.26
C VAL A 94 0.48 -0.35 14.77
N LYS A 95 1.55 -1.01 14.31
CA LYS A 95 2.91 -0.71 14.78
C LYS A 95 3.94 -1.09 13.71
N ILE A 96 4.99 -0.28 13.60
CA ILE A 96 6.22 -0.62 12.87
C ILE A 96 7.35 -0.82 13.87
N ASP A 97 8.06 -1.94 13.75
CA ASP A 97 9.35 -2.17 14.37
C ASP A 97 10.44 -2.12 13.28
N ALA A 98 11.13 -0.99 13.23
CA ALA A 98 12.13 -0.74 12.20
C ALA A 98 13.50 -1.43 12.49
N SER A 99 13.66 -2.11 13.62
CA SER A 99 14.95 -2.64 14.06
C SER A 99 15.62 -3.57 13.05
N LEU A 100 14.86 -4.47 12.43
CA LEU A 100 15.36 -5.36 11.36
C LEU A 100 15.79 -4.58 10.12
N ILE A 101 15.01 -3.57 9.74
CA ILE A 101 15.33 -2.69 8.60
C ILE A 101 16.65 -1.95 8.86
N GLU A 102 16.80 -1.36 10.05
CA GLU A 102 18.00 -0.64 10.45
C GLU A 102 19.23 -1.57 10.47
N VAL A 103 19.11 -2.77 11.03
CA VAL A 103 20.19 -3.76 11.02
C VAL A 103 20.62 -4.08 9.59
N MET A 104 19.70 -4.29 8.67
CA MET A 104 20.03 -4.55 7.28
C MET A 104 20.73 -3.37 6.62
N MET A 105 20.19 -2.17 6.78
CA MET A 105 20.76 -0.95 6.19
C MET A 105 22.17 -0.68 6.73
N ASN A 106 22.37 -0.81 8.02
CA ASN A 106 23.68 -0.61 8.69
C ASN A 106 24.73 -1.64 8.25
N ASN A 107 24.29 -2.80 7.72
CA ASN A 107 25.17 -3.83 7.14
C ASN A 107 25.25 -3.79 5.60
N GLY A 108 24.79 -2.71 4.98
CA GLY A 108 24.90 -2.48 3.54
C GLY A 108 23.92 -3.26 2.68
N TYR A 109 22.82 -3.71 3.26
CA TYR A 109 21.71 -4.33 2.51
C TYR A 109 20.58 -3.34 2.29
N LEU A 110 19.92 -3.44 1.13
CA LEU A 110 18.70 -2.70 0.80
C LEU A 110 17.49 -3.59 1.11
N PRO A 111 16.69 -3.30 2.16
CA PRO A 111 15.45 -4.03 2.40
C PRO A 111 14.38 -3.65 1.38
N VAL A 112 13.70 -4.66 0.83
CA VAL A 112 12.59 -4.51 -0.13
C VAL A 112 11.37 -5.20 0.45
N LEU A 113 10.39 -4.42 0.90
CA LEU A 113 9.21 -4.94 1.57
C LEU A 113 8.03 -5.12 0.61
N SER A 114 7.32 -6.22 0.77
CA SER A 114 5.99 -6.43 0.17
C SER A 114 4.89 -5.99 1.15
N SER A 115 3.72 -5.65 0.62
CA SER A 115 2.61 -5.03 1.34
C SER A 115 1.75 -6.05 2.13
N LEU A 116 2.41 -6.90 2.92
CA LEU A 116 1.79 -7.87 3.82
C LEU A 116 2.24 -7.59 5.27
N GLY A 117 1.34 -7.74 6.22
CA GLY A 117 1.62 -7.69 7.65
C GLY A 117 0.85 -8.77 8.38
N ALA A 118 1.07 -8.93 9.68
CA ALA A 118 0.33 -9.88 10.50
C ALA A 118 -0.03 -9.28 11.85
N ASP A 119 -1.05 -9.87 12.50
CA ASP A 119 -1.31 -9.62 13.91
C ASP A 119 -0.45 -10.52 14.82
N ASP A 120 -0.59 -10.32 16.13
CA ASP A 120 0.14 -11.09 17.13
C ASP A 120 -0.28 -12.58 17.21
N HIS A 121 -1.38 -12.96 16.54
CA HIS A 121 -1.86 -14.33 16.41
C HIS A 121 -1.39 -15.01 15.12
N GLY A 122 -0.65 -14.30 14.27
CA GLY A 122 -0.13 -14.79 13.00
C GLY A 122 -1.11 -14.72 11.82
N GLN A 123 -2.26 -14.05 11.98
CA GLN A 123 -3.16 -13.79 10.86
C GLN A 123 -2.54 -12.76 9.93
N ILE A 124 -2.38 -13.13 8.67
CA ILE A 124 -1.79 -12.26 7.65
C ILE A 124 -2.86 -11.37 7.02
N PHE A 125 -2.48 -10.12 6.72
CA PHE A 125 -3.31 -9.12 6.07
C PHE A 125 -2.63 -8.52 4.85
N ASN A 126 -3.45 -8.22 3.85
CA ASN A 126 -3.10 -7.36 2.72
C ASN A 126 -3.28 -5.90 3.13
N ILE A 127 -2.22 -5.10 3.02
CA ILE A 127 -2.19 -3.73 3.50
C ILE A 127 -1.84 -2.78 2.35
N ASN A 128 -2.35 -1.56 2.40
CA ASN A 128 -2.01 -0.55 1.40
C ASN A 128 -0.51 -0.22 1.46
N ALA A 129 0.17 -0.35 0.32
CA ALA A 129 1.61 -0.16 0.24
C ALA A 129 2.06 1.29 0.51
N ASP A 130 1.26 2.29 0.10
CA ASP A 130 1.56 3.70 0.36
C ASP A 130 1.50 3.99 1.87
N THR A 131 0.52 3.39 2.58
CA THR A 131 0.42 3.48 4.05
C THR A 131 1.63 2.85 4.73
N ILE A 132 2.01 1.63 4.34
CA ILE A 132 3.21 0.97 4.91
C ILE A 132 4.46 1.83 4.67
N ALA A 133 4.61 2.37 3.46
CA ALA A 133 5.77 3.20 3.12
C ALA A 133 5.83 4.47 3.98
N ALA A 134 4.70 5.11 4.25
CA ALA A 134 4.62 6.29 5.11
C ALA A 134 4.96 5.94 6.57
N GLU A 135 4.36 4.88 7.12
CA GLU A 135 4.62 4.44 8.49
C GLU A 135 6.08 4.02 8.71
N ILE A 136 6.68 3.32 7.75
CA ILE A 136 8.11 2.98 7.79
C ILE A 136 8.97 4.24 7.71
N ALA A 137 8.62 5.21 6.87
CA ALA A 137 9.35 6.47 6.77
C ALA A 137 9.33 7.24 8.11
N VAL A 138 8.19 7.24 8.80
CA VAL A 138 8.06 7.82 10.15
C VAL A 138 8.91 7.06 11.16
N ALA A 139 8.82 5.73 11.19
CA ALA A 139 9.57 4.89 12.14
C ALA A 139 11.08 5.05 11.97
N LEU A 140 11.56 5.13 10.73
CA LEU A 140 12.98 5.36 10.39
C LEU A 140 13.41 6.83 10.51
N LYS A 141 12.49 7.76 10.81
CA LYS A 141 12.73 9.21 10.76
C LYS A 141 13.37 9.63 9.44
N ALA A 142 12.84 9.09 8.35
CA ALA A 142 13.38 9.31 7.02
C ALA A 142 13.31 10.79 6.64
N GLU A 143 14.40 11.31 6.09
CA GLU A 143 14.46 12.68 5.58
C GLU A 143 13.49 12.90 4.41
N LYS A 144 13.24 11.85 3.64
CA LYS A 144 12.40 11.92 2.43
C LYS A 144 11.72 10.59 2.15
N LEU A 145 10.42 10.65 1.79
CA LEU A 145 9.66 9.55 1.21
C LEU A 145 9.41 9.84 -0.27
N ILE A 146 9.71 8.88 -1.14
CA ILE A 146 9.47 8.98 -2.58
C ILE A 146 8.44 7.94 -2.98
N LEU A 147 7.27 8.37 -3.44
CA LEU A 147 6.23 7.51 -3.98
C LEU A 147 6.30 7.50 -5.51
N LEU A 148 6.57 6.34 -6.10
CA LEU A 148 6.48 6.13 -7.54
C LEU A 148 5.03 5.83 -7.92
N SER A 149 4.53 6.50 -8.97
CA SER A 149 3.16 6.38 -9.43
C SER A 149 3.12 6.35 -10.95
N ASP A 150 2.06 5.76 -11.49
CA ASP A 150 1.70 5.76 -12.91
C ASP A 150 1.13 7.11 -13.41
N VAL A 151 0.88 8.04 -12.47
CA VAL A 151 0.46 9.41 -12.78
C VAL A 151 1.60 10.40 -12.51
N ASN A 152 1.69 11.46 -13.31
CA ASN A 152 2.79 12.43 -13.26
C ASN A 152 2.72 13.40 -12.08
N GLY A 153 1.79 13.24 -11.15
CA GLY A 153 1.64 14.07 -9.96
C GLY A 153 0.19 14.35 -9.59
N ILE A 154 0.00 15.32 -8.72
CA ILE A 154 -1.31 15.80 -8.28
C ILE A 154 -1.74 16.96 -9.16
N TYR A 155 -2.98 16.96 -9.62
CA TYR A 155 -3.57 17.98 -10.45
C TYR A 155 -4.81 18.55 -9.75
N LEU A 156 -5.03 19.88 -9.85
CA LEU A 156 -6.29 20.48 -9.41
C LEU A 156 -7.47 20.08 -10.31
N ASP A 157 -7.19 19.97 -11.61
CA ASP A 157 -8.09 19.43 -12.60
C ASP A 157 -7.34 18.36 -13.41
N PRO A 158 -7.73 17.07 -13.31
CA PRO A 158 -7.08 15.98 -14.05
C PRO A 158 -7.11 16.16 -15.58
N ALA A 159 -8.04 16.94 -16.12
CA ALA A 159 -8.14 17.22 -17.55
C ALA A 159 -7.18 18.34 -18.01
N ASP A 160 -6.67 19.14 -17.09
CA ASP A 160 -5.74 20.24 -17.36
C ASP A 160 -4.33 19.92 -16.88
N ALA A 161 -3.43 19.63 -17.82
CA ALA A 161 -2.02 19.34 -17.51
C ALA A 161 -1.29 20.55 -16.85
N ALA A 162 -1.76 21.78 -17.08
CA ALA A 162 -1.19 22.98 -16.47
C ALA A 162 -1.58 23.14 -14.99
N SER A 163 -2.62 22.43 -14.54
CA SER A 163 -3.07 22.45 -13.15
C SER A 163 -2.22 21.58 -12.20
N LYS A 164 -1.09 21.06 -12.68
CA LYS A 164 -0.17 20.22 -11.87
C LYS A 164 0.37 20.98 -10.67
N ILE A 165 0.20 20.40 -9.50
CA ILE A 165 0.74 20.94 -8.25
C ILE A 165 2.15 20.41 -8.05
N SER A 166 3.14 21.29 -8.08
CA SER A 166 4.55 20.95 -7.86
C SER A 166 4.93 20.90 -6.37
N ARG A 167 4.20 21.61 -5.52
CA ARG A 167 4.39 21.65 -4.06
C ARG A 167 3.05 21.81 -3.38
N LEU A 168 2.73 20.89 -2.48
CA LEU A 168 1.46 20.86 -1.75
C LEU A 168 1.76 20.74 -0.24
N PRO A 169 1.61 21.83 0.53
CA PRO A 169 1.69 21.78 1.99
C PRO A 169 0.60 20.86 2.59
N ILE A 170 0.89 20.21 3.73
CA ILE A 170 -0.05 19.30 4.39
C ILE A 170 -1.41 19.97 4.65
N ALA A 171 -1.42 21.22 5.11
CA ALA A 171 -2.66 21.96 5.37
C ALA A 171 -3.53 22.15 4.12
N GLU A 172 -2.90 22.32 2.94
CA GLU A 172 -3.61 22.43 1.67
C GLU A 172 -4.07 21.05 1.16
N ALA A 173 -3.27 20.00 1.39
CA ALA A 173 -3.65 18.62 1.08
C ALA A 173 -4.93 18.22 1.84
N ARG A 174 -5.02 18.54 3.14
CA ARG A 174 -6.23 18.32 3.95
C ARG A 174 -7.45 19.04 3.35
N LYS A 175 -7.30 20.31 2.98
CA LYS A 175 -8.38 21.09 2.35
C LYS A 175 -8.83 20.49 1.00
N LEU A 176 -7.92 19.96 0.21
CA LEU A 176 -8.26 19.28 -1.05
C LEU A 176 -9.11 18.03 -0.82
N ILE A 177 -8.79 17.24 0.21
CA ILE A 177 -9.58 16.06 0.60
C ILE A 177 -10.97 16.49 1.10
N GLU A 178 -11.02 17.42 2.05
CA GLU A 178 -12.26 17.90 2.68
C GLU A 178 -13.22 18.56 1.68
N SER A 179 -12.68 19.30 0.70
CA SER A 179 -13.48 19.96 -0.33
C SER A 179 -13.96 19.01 -1.44
N GLY A 180 -13.57 17.71 -1.41
CA GLY A 180 -13.92 16.74 -2.44
C GLY A 180 -13.21 16.95 -3.79
N ARG A 181 -12.24 17.87 -3.87
CA ARG A 181 -11.43 18.10 -5.08
C ARG A 181 -10.42 16.99 -5.33
N ALA A 182 -9.95 16.31 -4.28
CA ALA A 182 -9.20 15.09 -4.44
C ALA A 182 -10.15 13.98 -4.89
N THR A 183 -9.83 13.27 -5.98
CA THR A 183 -10.68 12.22 -6.55
C THR A 183 -9.91 10.92 -6.76
N GLY A 184 -10.63 9.80 -6.76
CA GLY A 184 -10.09 8.48 -7.13
C GLY A 184 -8.86 8.05 -6.31
N GLY A 185 -7.84 7.58 -7.00
CA GLY A 185 -6.59 7.09 -6.41
C GLY A 185 -5.70 8.17 -5.75
N MET A 186 -6.05 9.47 -5.90
CA MET A 186 -5.35 10.57 -5.24
C MET A 186 -5.63 10.58 -3.72
N ILE A 187 -6.87 10.27 -3.32
CA ILE A 187 -7.29 10.32 -1.91
C ILE A 187 -6.44 9.40 -1.03
N PRO A 188 -6.31 8.08 -1.33
CA PRO A 188 -5.49 7.19 -0.49
C PRO A 188 -4.02 7.61 -0.41
N LYS A 189 -3.48 8.20 -1.48
CA LYS A 189 -2.10 8.69 -1.49
C LYS A 189 -1.92 9.93 -0.62
N LEU A 190 -2.85 10.87 -0.66
CA LEU A 190 -2.81 12.05 0.19
C LEU A 190 -3.05 11.67 1.66
N GLU A 191 -4.02 10.80 1.94
CA GLU A 191 -4.31 10.32 3.30
C GLU A 191 -3.11 9.62 3.94
N SER A 192 -2.33 8.86 3.17
CA SER A 192 -1.13 8.18 3.69
C SER A 192 0.08 9.10 3.89
N LEU A 193 0.05 10.33 3.41
CA LEU A 193 1.13 11.32 3.52
C LEU A 193 0.84 12.43 4.55
N ILE A 194 -0.34 12.45 5.15
CA ILE A 194 -0.82 13.45 6.11
C ILE A 194 -0.82 12.91 7.53
#